data_5b29d9f04e9e845b96d3ad8dc7c51154
#
_entry.id   5b29d9f04e9e845b96d3ad8dc7c51154
#
_cell.length_a   1.000
_cell.length_b   1.000
_cell.length_c   1.000
_cell.angle_alpha   90.00
_cell.angle_beta   90.00
_cell.angle_gamma   90.00
#
_symmetry.space_group_name_H-M   'P 1'
#
loop_
_entity.id
_entity.type
_entity.pdbx_description
1 polymer ?
#
loop_
_entity_poly.entity_id
_entity_poly.type
_entity_poly.pdbx_seq_one_letter_code
_entity_poly.pdbx_strand_id
1 'polypeptide(L)'
;MQKNLLRLYPQSGEKTAITGLYLAHKIHNLGTTESPFVYANFLSSLDGRIALEDVSQSTTYIPKHLTTASDFRLFMELHAQADCLITHGGYMRALGEGRLGNILQVRDKDLVEWRRKNHLNAQPAVVIASASLNFPIHKSLREHAQTVYIATGKNADPDRIRYWQDLDYPILITGEDRMVQGASLIHELRGLDYKSVYLIAGPQMLDTIVREKQLSRLYLTITHQLIGGKDFRTLLTGSMLGPEGNLILKSMYYDPYSPPGSGQFFMQFELKRSDETELRPAI
;
A
#
# COMPACT_ATOMS: atom_id res chain seq x y z
N MET A 1 10.01 25.84 7.56
CA MET A 1 8.78 26.33 6.92
C MET A 1 7.86 25.14 6.69
N GLN A 2 6.61 25.23 7.13
CA GLN A 2 5.61 24.20 6.88
C GLN A 2 5.27 24.22 5.38
N LYS A 3 5.41 23.09 4.68
CA LYS A 3 5.05 22.97 3.27
C LYS A 3 3.53 22.94 3.16
N ASN A 4 2.97 23.83 2.35
CA ASN A 4 1.54 23.85 2.04
C ASN A 4 1.32 23.32 0.62
N LEU A 5 0.34 22.45 0.47
CA LEU A 5 -0.17 21.95 -0.78
C LEU A 5 -1.31 22.85 -1.27
N LEU A 6 -1.53 22.90 -2.57
CA LEU A 6 -2.70 23.53 -3.16
C LEU A 6 -3.77 22.47 -3.41
N ARG A 7 -4.94 22.60 -2.78
CA ARG A 7 -6.08 21.75 -3.09
C ARG A 7 -6.61 22.12 -4.49
N LEU A 8 -6.79 21.10 -5.35
CA LEU A 8 -7.34 21.26 -6.69
C LEU A 8 -8.76 20.70 -6.80
N TYR A 9 -9.12 19.71 -5.99
CA TYR A 9 -10.44 19.07 -5.98
C TYR A 9 -10.77 18.58 -4.56
N PRO A 10 -12.06 18.62 -4.07
CA PRO A 10 -13.27 19.08 -4.79
C PRO A 10 -13.40 20.60 -4.92
N GLN A 11 -12.76 21.38 -4.08
CA GLN A 11 -12.75 22.84 -4.13
C GLN A 11 -11.33 23.34 -4.30
N SER A 12 -11.07 24.11 -5.33
CA SER A 12 -9.74 24.63 -5.64
C SER A 12 -9.36 25.86 -4.83
N GLY A 13 -8.04 26.09 -4.69
CA GLY A 13 -7.44 27.32 -4.16
C GLY A 13 -7.10 27.29 -2.67
N GLU A 14 -7.53 26.31 -1.90
CA GLU A 14 -7.18 26.21 -0.48
C GLU A 14 -5.73 25.70 -0.30
N LYS A 15 -4.97 26.43 0.52
CA LYS A 15 -3.64 25.98 0.97
C LYS A 15 -3.78 25.07 2.19
N THR A 16 -3.36 23.83 2.06
CA THR A 16 -3.48 22.81 3.11
C THR A 16 -2.09 22.34 3.53
N ALA A 17 -1.85 22.26 4.84
CA ALA A 17 -0.60 21.70 5.35
C ALA A 17 -0.46 20.22 4.97
N ILE A 18 0.75 19.81 4.58
CA ILE A 18 1.01 18.41 4.25
C ILE A 18 0.95 17.52 5.50
N THR A 19 1.48 18.00 6.61
CA THR A 19 1.48 17.25 7.88
C THR A 19 0.07 17.13 8.43
N GLY A 20 -0.39 15.91 8.66
CA GLY A 20 -1.74 15.60 9.14
C GLY A 20 -2.79 15.49 8.04
N LEU A 21 -2.41 15.74 6.77
CA LEU A 21 -3.35 15.69 5.64
C LEU A 21 -4.08 14.34 5.55
N TYR A 22 -3.33 13.24 5.56
CA TYR A 22 -3.92 11.92 5.47
C TYR A 22 -4.39 11.38 6.83
N LEU A 23 -3.83 11.84 7.95
CA LEU A 23 -4.37 11.53 9.28
C LEU A 23 -5.81 12.04 9.48
N ALA A 24 -6.15 13.17 8.83
CA ALA A 24 -7.51 13.72 8.85
C ALA A 24 -8.56 12.79 8.22
N HIS A 25 -8.15 11.83 7.38
CA HIS A 25 -9.06 10.85 6.78
C HIS A 25 -9.58 9.80 7.78
N LYS A 26 -8.95 9.67 8.96
CA LYS A 26 -9.36 8.75 10.05
C LYS A 26 -9.66 7.33 9.57
N ILE A 27 -8.79 6.80 8.70
CA ILE A 27 -8.96 5.50 8.01
C ILE A 27 -9.20 4.37 9.01
N HIS A 28 -8.52 4.38 10.16
CA HIS A 28 -8.67 3.40 11.25
C HIS A 28 -10.11 3.29 11.79
N ASN A 29 -10.98 4.26 11.49
CA ASN A 29 -12.39 4.28 11.89
C ASN A 29 -13.36 3.98 10.74
N LEU A 30 -12.87 3.74 9.52
CA LEU A 30 -13.73 3.55 8.35
C LEU A 30 -14.14 2.09 8.13
N GLY A 31 -13.35 1.15 8.63
CA GLY A 31 -13.68 -0.27 8.56
C GLY A 31 -14.28 -0.81 9.86
N THR A 32 -14.91 -1.97 9.75
CA THR A 32 -15.38 -2.79 10.88
C THR A 32 -14.70 -4.16 10.84
N THR A 33 -14.93 -4.98 11.85
CA THR A 33 -14.45 -6.38 11.84
C THR A 33 -15.10 -7.21 10.73
N GLU A 34 -16.36 -6.91 10.37
CA GLU A 34 -17.07 -7.60 9.29
C GLU A 34 -16.71 -7.06 7.89
N SER A 35 -16.25 -5.82 7.81
CA SER A 35 -15.90 -5.15 6.55
C SER A 35 -14.65 -4.27 6.74
N PRO A 36 -13.45 -4.86 6.68
CA PRO A 36 -12.21 -4.11 6.78
C PRO A 36 -12.09 -3.05 5.68
N PHE A 37 -11.57 -1.88 6.04
CA PHE A 37 -11.25 -0.84 5.07
C PHE A 37 -9.87 -1.11 4.47
N VAL A 38 -9.84 -1.56 3.22
CA VAL A 38 -8.62 -1.90 2.50
C VAL A 38 -8.18 -0.72 1.63
N TYR A 39 -6.96 -0.26 1.81
CA TYR A 39 -6.43 0.86 1.05
C TYR A 39 -5.00 0.62 0.59
N ALA A 40 -4.64 1.26 -0.52
CA ALA A 40 -3.33 1.15 -1.14
C ALA A 40 -2.75 2.55 -1.42
N ASN A 41 -1.43 2.66 -1.44
CA ASN A 41 -0.73 3.85 -1.91
C ASN A 41 0.34 3.47 -2.92
N PHE A 42 0.38 4.21 -4.01
CA PHE A 42 1.38 4.05 -5.05
C PHE A 42 1.98 5.39 -5.45
N LEU A 43 3.26 5.35 -5.77
CA LEU A 43 4.02 6.43 -6.37
C LEU A 43 4.30 6.08 -7.82
N SER A 44 3.97 6.98 -8.73
CA SER A 44 4.15 6.81 -10.16
C SER A 44 4.80 8.05 -10.80
N SER A 45 5.55 7.82 -11.86
CA SER A 45 5.93 8.89 -12.79
C SER A 45 4.73 9.31 -13.65
N LEU A 46 4.84 10.46 -14.34
CA LEU A 46 3.81 10.94 -15.25
C LEU A 46 3.55 10.00 -16.43
N ASP A 47 4.55 9.22 -16.83
CA ASP A 47 4.44 8.18 -17.87
C ASP A 47 4.05 6.79 -17.31
N GLY A 48 3.52 6.72 -16.07
CA GLY A 48 2.86 5.56 -15.48
C GLY A 48 3.78 4.49 -14.90
N ARG A 49 5.07 4.77 -14.71
CA ARG A 49 6.03 3.81 -14.17
C ARG A 49 6.13 3.93 -12.66
N ILE A 50 5.95 2.81 -11.96
CA ILE A 50 6.13 2.74 -10.49
C ILE A 50 7.50 2.19 -10.10
N ALA A 51 8.14 1.45 -10.99
CA ALA A 51 9.49 0.92 -10.81
C ALA A 51 10.08 0.55 -12.16
N LEU A 52 11.41 0.47 -12.23
CA LEU A 52 12.16 -0.08 -13.35
C LEU A 52 12.71 -1.45 -12.98
N GLU A 53 12.91 -2.31 -14.00
CA GLU A 53 13.53 -3.61 -13.84
C GLU A 53 14.99 -3.58 -14.32
N ASP A 54 15.87 -4.12 -13.51
CA ASP A 54 17.21 -4.49 -13.95
C ASP A 54 17.18 -5.97 -14.34
N VAL A 55 17.05 -6.23 -15.64
CA VAL A 55 16.96 -7.59 -16.20
C VAL A 55 18.24 -8.36 -15.92
N SER A 56 19.41 -7.68 -15.90
CA SER A 56 20.71 -8.32 -15.68
C SER A 56 20.85 -8.87 -14.26
N GLN A 57 20.24 -8.20 -13.29
CA GLN A 57 20.27 -8.59 -11.88
C GLN A 57 18.95 -9.27 -11.43
N SER A 58 17.97 -9.39 -12.32
CA SER A 58 16.62 -9.88 -12.00
C SER A 58 16.00 -9.13 -10.80
N THR A 59 16.23 -7.83 -10.71
CA THR A 59 15.77 -6.98 -9.61
C THR A 59 14.90 -5.84 -10.11
N THR A 60 14.06 -5.33 -9.21
CA THR A 60 13.21 -4.17 -9.46
C THR A 60 13.65 -3.05 -8.52
N TYR A 61 13.71 -1.82 -9.01
CA TYR A 61 14.08 -0.67 -8.20
C TYR A 61 13.21 0.56 -8.50
N ILE A 62 13.02 1.41 -7.49
CA ILE A 62 12.36 2.70 -7.64
C ILE A 62 13.45 3.74 -7.90
N PRO A 63 13.42 4.49 -9.02
CA PRO A 63 14.39 5.55 -9.26
C PRO A 63 14.39 6.56 -8.10
N LYS A 64 15.59 6.86 -7.55
CA LYS A 64 15.70 7.70 -6.34
C LYS A 64 15.07 9.09 -6.49
N HIS A 65 15.11 9.66 -7.69
CA HIS A 65 14.52 10.98 -7.96
C HIS A 65 12.98 10.97 -8.03
N LEU A 66 12.36 9.79 -8.09
CA LEU A 66 10.90 9.66 -8.05
C LEU A 66 10.36 9.89 -6.63
N THR A 67 11.08 9.42 -5.62
CA THR A 67 10.65 9.54 -4.23
C THR A 67 10.91 10.94 -3.68
N THR A 68 9.97 11.48 -2.91
CA THR A 68 10.08 12.78 -2.27
C THR A 68 9.79 12.70 -0.77
N ALA A 69 10.32 13.65 0.00
CA ALA A 69 10.02 13.72 1.43
C ALA A 69 8.52 13.97 1.70
N SER A 70 7.85 14.70 0.79
CA SER A 70 6.40 14.96 0.87
C SER A 70 5.60 13.66 0.69
N ASP A 71 5.92 12.88 -0.34
CA ASP A 71 5.28 11.58 -0.60
C ASP A 71 5.53 10.61 0.56
N PHE A 72 6.78 10.50 1.01
CA PHE A 72 7.13 9.63 2.12
C PHE A 72 6.41 10.01 3.42
N ARG A 73 6.24 11.31 3.71
CA ARG A 73 5.46 11.76 4.86
C ARG A 73 4.01 11.29 4.77
N LEU A 74 3.35 11.47 3.63
CA LEU A 74 1.96 11.04 3.43
C LEU A 74 1.82 9.52 3.45
N PHE A 75 2.78 8.79 2.88
CA PHE A 75 2.88 7.33 3.01
C PHE A 75 2.91 6.90 4.49
N MET A 76 3.73 7.54 5.32
CA MET A 76 3.83 7.22 6.75
C MET A 76 2.56 7.62 7.53
N GLU A 77 1.84 8.65 7.12
CA GLU A 77 0.53 8.99 7.71
C GLU A 77 -0.54 7.95 7.41
N LEU A 78 -0.51 7.34 6.22
CA LEU A 78 -1.37 6.18 5.89
C LEU A 78 -0.96 4.96 6.74
N HIS A 79 0.34 4.71 6.83
CA HIS A 79 0.90 3.61 7.62
C HIS A 79 0.50 3.70 9.10
N ALA A 80 0.52 4.92 9.66
CA ALA A 80 0.13 5.16 11.05
C ALA A 80 -1.34 4.82 11.35
N GLN A 81 -2.21 4.70 10.35
CA GLN A 81 -3.63 4.40 10.49
C GLN A 81 -3.96 2.92 10.30
N ALA A 82 -2.98 2.08 9.94
CA ALA A 82 -3.20 0.67 9.69
C ALA A 82 -3.24 -0.16 10.98
N ASP A 83 -4.16 -1.11 11.06
CA ASP A 83 -4.09 -2.23 12.00
C ASP A 83 -3.16 -3.31 11.46
N CYS A 84 -3.18 -3.51 10.15
CA CYS A 84 -2.42 -4.54 9.47
C CYS A 84 -1.84 -4.03 8.14
N LEU A 85 -0.61 -4.42 7.85
CA LEU A 85 0.06 -4.17 6.57
C LEU A 85 0.09 -5.45 5.75
N ILE A 86 -0.14 -5.35 4.44
CA ILE A 86 0.13 -6.43 3.50
C ILE A 86 1.39 -6.08 2.71
N THR A 87 2.44 -6.86 2.86
CA THR A 87 3.68 -6.79 2.07
C THR A 87 3.91 -8.12 1.33
N HIS A 88 5.08 -8.30 0.73
CA HIS A 88 5.38 -9.54 -0.02
C HIS A 88 6.80 -10.04 0.17
N GLY A 89 7.02 -11.35 -0.08
CA GLY A 89 8.32 -12.00 0.09
C GLY A 89 9.46 -11.37 -0.73
N GLY A 90 9.16 -10.78 -1.90
CA GLY A 90 10.14 -10.03 -2.69
C GLY A 90 10.68 -8.78 -1.97
N TYR A 91 9.80 -8.02 -1.29
CA TYR A 91 10.23 -6.90 -0.45
C TYR A 91 11.09 -7.38 0.72
N MET A 92 10.68 -8.49 1.38
CA MET A 92 11.44 -9.04 2.50
C MET A 92 12.86 -9.47 2.10
N ARG A 93 13.03 -10.05 0.91
CA ARG A 93 14.37 -10.35 0.36
C ARG A 93 15.17 -9.08 0.11
N ALA A 94 14.59 -8.10 -0.59
CA ALA A 94 15.26 -6.84 -0.89
C ALA A 94 15.65 -6.06 0.37
N LEU A 95 14.82 -6.10 1.41
CA LEU A 95 15.11 -5.52 2.72
C LEU A 95 16.26 -6.28 3.42
N GLY A 96 16.23 -7.62 3.41
CA GLY A 96 17.28 -8.45 4.00
C GLY A 96 18.64 -8.27 3.32
N GLU A 97 18.67 -7.99 2.04
CA GLU A 97 19.86 -7.69 1.22
C GLU A 97 20.29 -6.21 1.29
N GLY A 98 19.57 -5.36 2.03
CA GLY A 98 19.88 -3.93 2.15
C GLY A 98 19.60 -3.10 0.89
N ARG A 99 18.91 -3.65 -0.12
CA ARG A 99 18.56 -2.96 -1.37
C ARG A 99 17.39 -1.98 -1.20
N LEU A 100 16.48 -2.26 -0.26
CA LEU A 100 15.36 -1.39 0.07
C LEU A 100 15.41 -0.96 1.54
N GLY A 101 14.91 0.24 1.80
CA GLY A 101 14.73 0.76 3.15
C GLY A 101 13.63 0.02 3.92
N ASN A 102 13.73 0.03 5.23
CA ASN A 102 12.74 -0.58 6.10
C ASN A 102 11.56 0.38 6.33
N ILE A 103 10.41 0.02 5.80
CA ILE A 103 9.14 0.76 5.89
C ILE A 103 8.08 0.02 6.74
N LEU A 104 8.45 -1.02 7.48
CA LEU A 104 7.49 -1.86 8.22
C LEU A 104 7.05 -1.27 9.56
N GLN A 105 7.75 -0.25 10.07
CA GLN A 105 7.46 0.34 11.38
C GLN A 105 7.11 1.83 11.28
N VAL A 106 6.20 2.25 12.13
CA VAL A 106 5.96 3.67 12.44
C VAL A 106 7.02 4.11 13.45
N ARG A 107 7.91 5.04 13.06
CA ARG A 107 9.04 5.49 13.89
C ARG A 107 9.00 6.98 14.21
N ASP A 108 8.30 7.78 13.41
CA ASP A 108 8.16 9.22 13.65
C ASP A 108 7.40 9.44 14.96
N LYS A 109 7.99 10.22 15.87
CA LYS A 109 7.48 10.42 17.24
C LYS A 109 6.04 10.93 17.25
N ASP A 110 5.70 11.83 16.34
CA ASP A 110 4.34 12.38 16.21
C ASP A 110 3.34 11.33 15.73
N LEU A 111 3.73 10.41 14.82
CA LEU A 111 2.89 9.32 14.34
C LEU A 111 2.74 8.21 15.37
N VAL A 112 3.79 7.90 16.14
CA VAL A 112 3.72 6.96 17.27
C VAL A 112 2.75 7.49 18.32
N GLU A 113 2.87 8.77 18.69
CA GLU A 113 1.96 9.41 19.63
C GLU A 113 0.52 9.49 19.09
N TRP A 114 0.37 9.73 17.78
CA TRP A 114 -0.94 9.71 17.12
C TRP A 114 -1.60 8.33 17.24
N ARG A 115 -0.86 7.22 17.00
CA ARG A 115 -1.38 5.85 17.18
C ARG A 115 -1.84 5.62 18.60
N ARG A 116 -1.02 6.00 19.59
CA ARG A 116 -1.35 5.88 21.01
C ARG A 116 -2.66 6.62 21.37
N LYS A 117 -2.82 7.86 20.89
CA LYS A 117 -4.03 8.68 21.12
C LYS A 117 -5.28 8.09 20.47
N ASN A 118 -5.13 7.33 19.40
CA ASN A 118 -6.24 6.68 18.69
C ASN A 118 -6.42 5.20 19.10
N HIS A 119 -5.80 4.77 20.20
CA HIS A 119 -5.92 3.42 20.77
C HIS A 119 -5.53 2.30 19.81
N LEU A 120 -4.62 2.57 18.87
CA LEU A 120 -4.04 1.57 18.00
C LEU A 120 -2.84 0.89 18.67
N ASN A 121 -2.55 -0.36 18.28
CA ASN A 121 -1.33 -1.05 18.71
C ASN A 121 -0.09 -0.22 18.38
N ALA A 122 0.98 -0.37 19.15
CA ALA A 122 2.23 0.40 18.96
C ALA A 122 2.75 0.32 17.52
N GLN A 123 2.63 -0.87 16.91
CA GLN A 123 2.94 -1.11 15.51
C GLN A 123 1.79 -1.89 14.84
N PRO A 124 1.56 -1.71 13.53
CA PRO A 124 0.63 -2.57 12.79
C PRO A 124 1.16 -4.00 12.70
N ALA A 125 0.26 -4.98 12.63
CA ALA A 125 0.62 -6.34 12.24
C ALA A 125 1.13 -6.36 10.78
N VAL A 126 1.86 -7.41 10.40
CA VAL A 126 2.40 -7.56 9.04
C VAL A 126 2.01 -8.91 8.46
N VAL A 127 1.38 -8.90 7.30
CA VAL A 127 1.16 -10.08 6.46
C VAL A 127 2.18 -10.08 5.33
N ILE A 128 2.91 -11.17 5.18
CA ILE A 128 3.89 -11.37 4.10
C ILE A 128 3.30 -12.35 3.09
N ALA A 129 2.80 -11.83 1.96
CA ALA A 129 2.28 -12.64 0.87
C ALA A 129 3.42 -13.25 0.04
N SER A 130 3.44 -14.57 -0.13
CA SER A 130 4.49 -15.25 -0.88
C SER A 130 4.05 -16.62 -1.42
N ALA A 131 4.18 -16.82 -2.72
CA ALA A 131 3.96 -18.12 -3.36
C ALA A 131 5.15 -19.08 -3.17
N SER A 132 6.37 -18.57 -3.02
CA SER A 132 7.58 -19.39 -2.88
C SER A 132 7.96 -19.67 -1.44
N LEU A 133 7.46 -18.88 -0.49
CA LEU A 133 7.82 -18.92 0.93
C LEU A 133 9.34 -18.82 1.19
N ASN A 134 10.09 -18.30 0.20
CA ASN A 134 11.55 -18.16 0.27
C ASN A 134 11.95 -16.69 0.48
N PHE A 135 12.00 -16.27 1.73
CA PHE A 135 12.40 -14.93 2.14
C PHE A 135 12.90 -14.94 3.59
N PRO A 136 13.75 -14.00 4.02
CA PRO A 136 14.11 -13.83 5.42
C PRO A 136 13.08 -13.01 6.20
N ILE A 137 12.95 -13.25 7.50
CA ILE A 137 12.28 -12.31 8.42
C ILE A 137 13.29 -11.28 8.89
N HIS A 138 13.02 -10.01 8.62
CA HIS A 138 13.89 -8.93 9.07
C HIS A 138 13.79 -8.76 10.60
N LYS A 139 14.94 -8.61 11.27
CA LYS A 139 15.04 -8.54 12.74
C LYS A 139 14.16 -7.46 13.38
N SER A 140 13.92 -6.34 12.67
CA SER A 140 13.10 -5.24 13.18
C SER A 140 11.67 -5.66 13.54
N LEU A 141 11.11 -6.67 12.89
CA LEU A 141 9.77 -7.18 13.22
C LEU A 141 9.75 -7.73 14.65
N ARG A 142 10.79 -8.46 15.05
CA ARG A 142 10.94 -8.98 16.43
C ARG A 142 11.31 -7.87 17.41
N GLU A 143 12.24 -6.99 17.04
CA GLU A 143 12.67 -5.84 17.86
C GLU A 143 11.51 -4.91 18.23
N HIS A 144 10.50 -4.79 17.36
CA HIS A 144 9.29 -3.99 17.58
C HIS A 144 8.07 -4.82 18.01
N ALA A 145 8.25 -6.10 18.34
CA ALA A 145 7.19 -7.02 18.77
C ALA A 145 5.95 -7.00 17.83
N GLN A 146 6.19 -6.89 16.51
CA GLN A 146 5.09 -6.90 15.54
C GLN A 146 4.56 -8.32 15.34
N THR A 147 3.25 -8.47 15.31
CA THR A 147 2.60 -9.71 14.89
C THR A 147 2.85 -9.93 13.40
N VAL A 148 3.31 -11.11 13.02
CA VAL A 148 3.63 -11.47 11.63
C VAL A 148 2.85 -12.70 11.22
N TYR A 149 2.18 -12.61 10.08
CA TYR A 149 1.52 -13.72 9.40
C TYR A 149 2.17 -13.95 8.05
N ILE A 150 2.16 -15.18 7.58
CA ILE A 150 2.63 -15.53 6.25
C ILE A 150 1.44 -16.03 5.45
N ALA A 151 1.11 -15.34 4.35
CA ALA A 151 0.02 -15.71 3.47
C ALA A 151 0.55 -16.40 2.21
N THR A 152 -0.07 -17.52 1.83
CA THR A 152 0.29 -18.29 0.65
C THR A 152 -0.92 -19.00 0.07
N GLY A 153 -0.77 -19.62 -1.09
CA GLY A 153 -1.80 -20.46 -1.69
C GLY A 153 -1.70 -21.93 -1.25
N LYS A 154 -2.77 -22.67 -1.46
CA LYS A 154 -2.96 -24.08 -1.08
C LYS A 154 -1.89 -25.02 -1.64
N ASN A 155 -1.41 -24.72 -2.87
CA ASN A 155 -0.40 -25.53 -3.57
C ASN A 155 1.02 -25.03 -3.33
N ALA A 156 1.27 -24.29 -2.24
CA ALA A 156 2.61 -23.92 -1.82
C ALA A 156 3.39 -25.17 -1.36
N ASP A 157 4.72 -25.07 -1.35
CA ASP A 157 5.61 -26.16 -0.93
C ASP A 157 5.35 -26.54 0.54
N PRO A 158 4.92 -27.80 0.82
CA PRO A 158 4.60 -28.24 2.17
C PRO A 158 5.79 -28.18 3.15
N ASP A 159 7.02 -28.40 2.66
CA ASP A 159 8.20 -28.34 3.51
C ASP A 159 8.51 -26.89 3.91
N ARG A 160 8.23 -25.93 3.02
CA ARG A 160 8.33 -24.51 3.34
C ARG A 160 7.24 -24.05 4.31
N ILE A 161 6.02 -24.57 4.17
CA ILE A 161 4.94 -24.29 5.13
C ILE A 161 5.37 -24.80 6.52
N ARG A 162 5.82 -26.05 6.62
CA ARG A 162 6.28 -26.65 7.88
C ARG A 162 7.43 -25.85 8.49
N TYR A 163 8.42 -25.46 7.68
CA TYR A 163 9.54 -24.63 8.13
C TYR A 163 9.08 -23.36 8.86
N TRP A 164 8.08 -22.64 8.31
CA TRP A 164 7.58 -21.43 8.95
C TRP A 164 6.74 -21.71 10.20
N GLN A 165 5.97 -22.80 10.20
CA GLN A 165 5.21 -23.25 11.37
C GLN A 165 6.14 -23.65 12.53
N ASP A 166 7.24 -24.33 12.25
CA ASP A 166 8.27 -24.70 13.24
C ASP A 166 8.98 -23.46 13.83
N LEU A 167 8.92 -22.34 13.16
CA LEU A 167 9.41 -21.04 13.65
C LEU A 167 8.32 -20.17 14.31
N ASP A 168 7.15 -20.76 14.61
CA ASP A 168 6.00 -20.11 15.25
C ASP A 168 5.38 -18.97 14.43
N TYR A 169 5.49 -18.99 13.08
CA TYR A 169 4.79 -18.05 12.24
C TYR A 169 3.45 -18.63 11.76
N PRO A 170 2.30 -18.01 12.09
CA PRO A 170 0.99 -18.42 11.59
C PRO A 170 0.94 -18.36 10.06
N ILE A 171 0.47 -19.42 9.43
CA ILE A 171 0.29 -19.52 7.98
C ILE A 171 -1.18 -19.33 7.64
N LEU A 172 -1.45 -18.38 6.74
CA LEU A 172 -2.77 -18.14 6.17
C LEU A 172 -2.82 -18.72 4.76
N ILE A 173 -3.65 -19.75 4.57
CA ILE A 173 -3.87 -20.34 3.24
C ILE A 173 -4.97 -19.56 2.56
N THR A 174 -4.61 -18.69 1.62
CA THR A 174 -5.46 -17.67 1.05
C THR A 174 -5.49 -17.67 -0.48
N GLY A 175 -5.41 -18.85 -1.07
CA GLY A 175 -5.53 -19.05 -2.53
C GLY A 175 -5.61 -20.51 -2.89
N GLU A 176 -6.35 -20.83 -3.95
CA GLU A 176 -6.55 -22.22 -4.40
C GLU A 176 -5.28 -22.81 -5.05
N ASP A 177 -4.49 -21.96 -5.72
CA ASP A 177 -3.22 -22.35 -6.33
C ASP A 177 -2.03 -22.02 -5.44
N ARG A 178 -0.94 -21.50 -6.01
CA ARG A 178 0.26 -21.06 -5.29
C ARG A 178 0.18 -19.59 -4.86
N MET A 179 -0.65 -18.80 -5.55
CA MET A 179 -0.75 -17.36 -5.34
C MET A 179 -1.79 -17.03 -4.28
N VAL A 180 -1.53 -15.97 -3.54
CA VAL A 180 -2.50 -15.36 -2.62
C VAL A 180 -3.61 -14.70 -3.43
N GLN A 181 -4.87 -14.93 -3.05
CA GLN A 181 -6.06 -14.29 -3.58
C GLN A 181 -6.55 -13.21 -2.61
N GLY A 182 -6.96 -12.07 -3.16
CA GLY A 182 -7.30 -10.89 -2.37
C GLY A 182 -8.50 -11.10 -1.46
N ALA A 183 -9.60 -11.65 -2.00
CA ALA A 183 -10.83 -11.88 -1.23
C ALA A 183 -10.61 -12.88 -0.09
N SER A 184 -9.91 -13.97 -0.36
CA SER A 184 -9.57 -14.98 0.65
C SER A 184 -8.68 -14.39 1.75
N LEU A 185 -7.68 -13.58 1.37
CA LEU A 185 -6.81 -12.92 2.33
C LEU A 185 -7.60 -11.94 3.22
N ILE A 186 -8.44 -11.09 2.64
CA ILE A 186 -9.24 -10.14 3.41
C ILE A 186 -10.25 -10.86 4.30
N HIS A 187 -10.79 -12.01 3.86
CA HIS A 187 -11.64 -12.86 4.70
C HIS A 187 -10.90 -13.36 5.96
N GLU A 188 -9.67 -13.86 5.81
CA GLU A 188 -8.85 -14.28 6.96
C GLU A 188 -8.53 -13.11 7.90
N LEU A 189 -8.20 -11.94 7.35
CA LEU A 189 -7.91 -10.75 8.16
C LEU A 189 -9.13 -10.24 8.93
N ARG A 190 -10.34 -10.44 8.40
CA ARG A 190 -11.59 -10.25 9.14
C ARG A 190 -11.67 -11.16 10.37
N GLY A 191 -11.38 -12.43 10.19
CA GLY A 191 -11.37 -13.41 11.30
C GLY A 191 -10.35 -13.10 12.40
N LEU A 192 -9.36 -12.24 12.09
CA LEU A 192 -8.35 -11.74 13.01
C LEU A 192 -8.68 -10.34 13.57
N ASP A 193 -9.90 -9.84 13.37
CA ASP A 193 -10.43 -8.56 13.86
C ASP A 193 -9.71 -7.30 13.34
N TYR A 194 -8.98 -7.37 12.21
CA TYR A 194 -8.37 -6.21 11.59
C TYR A 194 -9.40 -5.36 10.84
N LYS A 195 -9.46 -4.06 11.15
CA LYS A 195 -10.43 -3.10 10.59
C LYS A 195 -9.85 -2.23 9.49
N SER A 196 -8.56 -1.92 9.55
CA SER A 196 -7.86 -1.07 8.59
C SER A 196 -6.63 -1.80 8.04
N VAL A 197 -6.68 -2.13 6.75
CA VAL A 197 -5.66 -2.96 6.08
C VAL A 197 -4.97 -2.12 5.01
N TYR A 198 -3.67 -1.88 5.20
CA TYR A 198 -2.85 -1.10 4.28
C TYR A 198 -2.02 -2.00 3.37
N LEU A 199 -2.29 -1.93 2.07
CA LEU A 199 -1.54 -2.64 1.04
C LEU A 199 -0.29 -1.84 0.66
N ILE A 200 0.88 -2.33 1.11
CA ILE A 200 2.20 -1.82 0.75
C ILE A 200 2.97 -2.83 -0.14
N ALA A 201 2.24 -3.78 -0.72
CA ALA A 201 2.75 -4.76 -1.66
C ALA A 201 2.75 -4.20 -3.09
N GLY A 202 3.43 -4.93 -4.00
CA GLY A 202 3.55 -4.51 -5.40
C GLY A 202 2.29 -4.72 -6.24
N PRO A 203 2.39 -4.44 -7.56
CA PRO A 203 1.24 -4.40 -8.48
C PRO A 203 0.47 -5.71 -8.58
N GLN A 204 1.12 -6.85 -8.40
CA GLN A 204 0.46 -8.16 -8.46
C GLN A 204 -0.56 -8.34 -7.33
N MET A 205 -0.26 -7.87 -6.11
CA MET A 205 -1.21 -7.92 -5.02
C MET A 205 -2.32 -6.86 -5.17
N LEU A 206 -1.99 -5.68 -5.70
CA LEU A 206 -3.02 -4.70 -6.03
C LEU A 206 -4.00 -5.26 -7.07
N ASP A 207 -3.49 -5.96 -8.08
CA ASP A 207 -4.32 -6.54 -9.15
C ASP A 207 -5.38 -7.50 -8.59
N THR A 208 -5.00 -8.46 -7.74
CA THR A 208 -5.98 -9.40 -7.15
C THR A 208 -6.95 -8.68 -6.20
N ILE A 209 -6.49 -7.73 -5.40
CA ILE A 209 -7.35 -6.94 -4.49
C ILE A 209 -8.38 -6.11 -5.27
N VAL A 210 -7.99 -5.52 -6.40
CA VAL A 210 -8.92 -4.74 -7.25
C VAL A 210 -9.91 -5.65 -7.98
N ARG A 211 -9.43 -6.72 -8.63
CA ARG A 211 -10.28 -7.66 -9.38
C ARG A 211 -11.33 -8.33 -8.51
N GLU A 212 -10.97 -8.64 -7.29
CA GLU A 212 -11.86 -9.30 -6.33
C GLU A 212 -12.65 -8.28 -5.48
N LYS A 213 -12.67 -6.99 -5.92
CA LYS A 213 -13.48 -5.90 -5.33
C LYS A 213 -13.23 -5.66 -3.83
N GLN A 214 -12.01 -5.94 -3.39
CA GLN A 214 -11.61 -5.76 -1.99
C GLN A 214 -11.02 -4.39 -1.69
N LEU A 215 -10.61 -3.61 -2.71
CA LEU A 215 -10.04 -2.28 -2.50
C LEU A 215 -11.13 -1.27 -2.17
N SER A 216 -10.99 -0.55 -1.04
CA SER A 216 -11.87 0.55 -0.66
C SER A 216 -11.35 1.88 -1.18
N ARG A 217 -10.01 2.10 -1.14
CA ARG A 217 -9.42 3.39 -1.51
C ARG A 217 -8.01 3.23 -2.08
N LEU A 218 -7.75 3.98 -3.16
CA LEU A 218 -6.43 4.11 -3.75
C LEU A 218 -5.91 5.54 -3.53
N TYR A 219 -4.73 5.65 -2.95
CA TYR A 219 -3.92 6.86 -2.95
C TYR A 219 -2.88 6.76 -4.05
N LEU A 220 -2.74 7.80 -4.85
CA LEU A 220 -1.81 7.81 -5.97
C LEU A 220 -1.05 9.12 -5.98
N THR A 221 0.26 9.04 -5.84
CA THR A 221 1.17 10.16 -6.10
C THR A 221 1.67 10.07 -7.53
N ILE A 222 1.50 11.14 -8.31
CA ILE A 222 2.09 11.27 -9.65
C ILE A 222 3.12 12.39 -9.62
N THR A 223 4.39 12.03 -9.76
CA THR A 223 5.46 13.03 -9.96
C THR A 223 5.44 13.52 -11.39
N HIS A 224 5.71 14.81 -11.59
CA HIS A 224 5.76 15.43 -12.93
C HIS A 224 7.07 15.09 -13.64
N GLN A 225 7.41 13.81 -13.69
CA GLN A 225 8.63 13.31 -14.30
C GLN A 225 8.28 12.22 -15.31
N LEU A 226 8.95 12.26 -16.46
CA LEU A 226 8.99 11.17 -17.43
C LEU A 226 10.25 10.35 -17.19
N ILE A 227 10.10 9.05 -16.93
CA ILE A 227 11.24 8.18 -16.62
C ILE A 227 11.70 7.42 -17.85
N GLY A 228 10.79 6.96 -18.70
CA GLY A 228 11.14 6.09 -19.82
C GLY A 228 11.55 4.69 -19.34
N GLY A 229 12.42 4.03 -20.13
CA GLY A 229 12.85 2.64 -19.87
C GLY A 229 12.00 1.61 -20.62
N LYS A 230 12.61 0.48 -20.99
CA LYS A 230 11.92 -0.61 -21.70
C LYS A 230 11.27 -1.57 -20.73
N ASP A 231 11.98 -1.89 -19.64
CA ASP A 231 11.55 -2.88 -18.65
C ASP A 231 11.11 -2.15 -17.38
N PHE A 232 9.81 -2.18 -17.10
CA PHE A 232 9.21 -1.40 -16.02
C PHE A 232 7.97 -2.08 -15.44
N ARG A 233 7.55 -1.62 -14.27
CA ARG A 233 6.29 -1.99 -13.62
C ARG A 233 5.31 -0.83 -13.64
N THR A 234 4.02 -1.18 -13.81
CA THR A 234 2.87 -0.29 -13.67
C THR A 234 2.02 -0.68 -12.46
N LEU A 235 0.96 0.08 -12.18
CA LEU A 235 0.06 -0.18 -11.05
C LEU A 235 -0.58 -1.57 -11.07
N LEU A 236 -0.93 -2.08 -12.24
CA LEU A 236 -1.61 -3.37 -12.42
C LEU A 236 -0.87 -4.19 -13.48
N THR A 237 -0.91 -5.51 -13.34
CA THR A 237 -0.20 -6.46 -14.22
C THR A 237 -1.09 -7.48 -14.92
N GLY A 238 -2.35 -7.58 -14.51
CA GLY A 238 -3.28 -8.58 -15.03
C GLY A 238 -3.97 -8.18 -16.34
N SER A 239 -5.02 -8.92 -16.71
CA SER A 239 -5.85 -8.65 -17.89
C SER A 239 -6.65 -7.35 -17.75
N MET A 240 -7.24 -6.86 -18.82
CA MET A 240 -8.06 -5.66 -18.82
C MET A 240 -9.22 -5.76 -17.80
N LEU A 241 -9.42 -4.71 -17.00
CA LEU A 241 -10.47 -4.67 -15.97
C LEU A 241 -11.85 -4.27 -16.54
N GLY A 242 -11.88 -3.58 -17.67
CA GLY A 242 -13.11 -3.01 -18.21
C GLY A 242 -13.76 -1.99 -17.25
N PRO A 243 -15.10 -1.91 -17.19
CA PRO A 243 -15.81 -0.95 -16.34
C PRO A 243 -15.53 -1.11 -14.83
N GLU A 244 -15.12 -2.28 -14.39
CA GLU A 244 -14.78 -2.54 -12.98
C GLU A 244 -13.52 -1.81 -12.51
N GLY A 245 -12.69 -1.32 -13.44
CA GLY A 245 -11.53 -0.48 -13.16
C GLY A 245 -11.86 1.02 -13.00
N ASN A 246 -13.14 1.42 -13.06
CA ASN A 246 -13.51 2.81 -12.92
C ASN A 246 -13.33 3.31 -11.48
N LEU A 247 -12.64 4.44 -11.34
CA LEU A 247 -12.36 5.08 -10.06
C LEU A 247 -13.00 6.46 -10.00
N ILE A 248 -13.50 6.81 -8.81
CA ILE A 248 -14.06 8.13 -8.53
C ILE A 248 -12.99 8.94 -7.79
N LEU A 249 -12.59 10.08 -8.36
CA LEU A 249 -11.69 11.02 -7.69
C LEU A 249 -12.40 11.65 -6.48
N LYS A 250 -11.79 11.56 -5.32
CA LYS A 250 -12.31 12.12 -4.04
C LYS A 250 -11.56 13.36 -3.63
N SER A 251 -10.26 13.42 -3.86
CA SER A 251 -9.45 14.61 -3.59
C SER A 251 -8.22 14.65 -4.49
N MET A 252 -7.74 15.87 -4.76
CA MET A 252 -6.51 16.12 -5.50
C MET A 252 -5.80 17.34 -4.94
N TYR A 253 -4.50 17.15 -4.64
CA TYR A 253 -3.62 18.22 -4.15
C TYR A 253 -2.40 18.32 -5.03
N TYR A 254 -1.89 19.55 -5.19
CA TYR A 254 -0.67 19.86 -5.91
C TYR A 254 0.43 20.31 -4.94
N ASP A 255 1.58 19.67 -5.04
CA ASP A 255 2.84 20.08 -4.38
C ASP A 255 3.77 20.71 -5.44
N PRO A 256 3.90 22.03 -5.51
CA PRO A 256 4.79 22.67 -6.48
C PRO A 256 6.27 22.61 -6.08
N TYR A 257 6.58 22.11 -4.89
CA TYR A 257 7.93 22.18 -4.30
C TYR A 257 8.73 20.89 -4.41
N SER A 258 8.09 19.78 -4.71
CA SER A 258 8.72 18.46 -4.72
C SER A 258 8.17 17.60 -5.86
N PRO A 259 9.02 16.99 -6.71
CA PRO A 259 10.46 17.23 -6.85
C PRO A 259 10.81 18.66 -7.22
N PRO A 260 12.00 19.17 -6.82
CA PRO A 260 12.40 20.53 -7.16
C PRO A 260 12.30 20.80 -8.66
N GLY A 261 11.61 21.89 -9.02
CA GLY A 261 11.45 22.33 -10.41
C GLY A 261 10.39 21.61 -11.23
N SER A 262 9.68 20.59 -10.69
CA SER A 262 8.61 19.90 -11.41
C SER A 262 7.29 19.79 -10.65
N GLY A 263 7.31 19.37 -9.38
CA GLY A 263 6.11 19.17 -8.58
C GLY A 263 5.52 17.76 -8.69
N GLN A 264 4.38 17.55 -7.99
CA GLN A 264 3.67 16.29 -7.98
C GLN A 264 2.20 16.47 -7.59
N PHE A 265 1.36 15.52 -7.99
CA PHE A 265 -0.01 15.42 -7.52
C PHE A 265 -0.15 14.34 -6.47
N PHE A 266 -0.98 14.62 -5.45
CA PHE A 266 -1.49 13.63 -4.51
C PHE A 266 -2.97 13.45 -4.74
N MET A 267 -3.39 12.26 -5.12
CA MET A 267 -4.77 11.96 -5.47
C MET A 267 -5.32 10.82 -4.63
N GLN A 268 -6.61 10.90 -4.34
CA GLN A 268 -7.36 9.88 -3.64
C GLN A 268 -8.52 9.44 -4.52
N PHE A 269 -8.65 8.12 -4.69
CA PHE A 269 -9.71 7.51 -5.48
C PHE A 269 -10.43 6.44 -4.67
N GLU A 270 -11.72 6.24 -4.99
CA GLU A 270 -12.52 5.10 -4.54
C GLU A 270 -13.01 4.32 -5.75
N LEU A 271 -13.13 3.00 -5.64
CA LEU A 271 -13.75 2.21 -6.71
C LEU A 271 -15.25 2.53 -6.78
N LYS A 272 -15.74 2.70 -8.01
CA LYS A 272 -17.17 2.85 -8.25
C LYS A 272 -17.87 1.54 -7.91
N ARG A 273 -18.79 1.57 -6.94
CA ARG A 273 -19.65 0.42 -6.63
C ARG A 273 -20.79 0.37 -7.66
N SER A 274 -21.20 -0.85 -8.03
CA SER A 274 -22.21 -1.08 -9.09
C SER A 274 -23.58 -0.49 -8.77
N ASP A 275 -23.86 -0.21 -7.52
CA ASP A 275 -25.10 0.34 -6.98
C ASP A 275 -25.10 1.88 -6.82
N GLU A 276 -23.99 2.55 -7.05
CA GLU A 276 -23.94 4.01 -7.15
C GLU A 276 -24.43 4.44 -8.55
N THR A 277 -25.74 4.57 -8.68
CA THR A 277 -26.42 5.14 -9.85
C THR A 277 -25.81 6.51 -10.18
N GLU A 278 -25.57 6.74 -11.47
CA GLU A 278 -25.06 7.95 -12.11
C GLU A 278 -25.25 9.25 -11.30
N LEU A 279 -24.27 9.60 -10.49
CA LEU A 279 -24.07 10.98 -10.12
C LEU A 279 -23.62 11.72 -11.39
N ARG A 280 -24.57 12.33 -12.10
CA ARG A 280 -24.23 13.31 -13.15
C ARG A 280 -23.36 14.37 -12.48
N PRO A 281 -22.18 14.68 -13.04
CA PRO A 281 -21.41 15.82 -12.56
C PRO A 281 -22.30 17.05 -12.70
N ALA A 282 -22.54 17.76 -11.63
CA ALA A 282 -23.03 19.13 -11.70
C ALA A 282 -21.90 19.93 -12.33
N ILE A 283 -22.07 20.24 -13.62
CA ILE A 283 -21.23 21.18 -14.38
C ILE A 283 -21.63 22.58 -13.94
#